data_259c0561dec22eaf79b4fedc26d694c5
#
_entry.id   259c0561dec22eaf79b4fedc26d694c5
#
_cell.length_a   1.000
_cell.length_b   1.000
_cell.length_c   1.000
_cell.angle_alpha   90.00
_cell.angle_beta   90.00
_cell.angle_gamma   90.00
#
_symmetry.space_group_name_H-M   'P 1'
#
loop_
_entity.id
_entity.type
_entity.pdbx_description
1 polymer ?
#
loop_
_entity_poly.entity_id
_entity_poly.type
_entity_poly.pdbx_seq_one_letter_code
_entity_poly.pdbx_strand_id
1 'polypeptide(L)' 'MRIIKTDCTPEEVQQDLPELQRLNAEAMETEFLWEFFGGTITLDNGHQYQVTGE' A
#
# COMPACT_ATOMS: atom_id res chain seq x y z
N MET A 1 7.52 -0.83 -4.65
CA MET A 1 6.49 0.04 -4.04
C MET A 1 7.14 1.09 -3.17
N ARG A 2 6.62 2.29 -3.22
CA ARG A 2 7.12 3.40 -2.41
C ARG A 2 5.94 4.09 -1.73
N ILE A 3 6.02 4.28 -0.42
CA ILE A 3 5.00 5.01 0.33
C ILE A 3 5.28 6.51 0.19
N ILE A 4 4.29 7.25 -0.32
CA ILE A 4 4.39 8.70 -0.50
C ILE A 4 3.88 9.42 0.74
N LYS A 5 2.75 8.97 1.28
CA LYS A 5 2.08 9.63 2.39
C LYS A 5 1.27 8.62 3.20
N THR A 6 1.30 8.77 4.51
CA THR A 6 0.44 8.02 5.41
C THR A 6 0.30 8.79 6.72
N ASP A 7 -0.83 8.61 7.41
CA ASP A 7 -1.03 9.15 8.75
C ASP A 7 -0.56 8.18 9.84
N CYS A 8 -0.07 6.99 9.44
CA CYS A 8 0.42 5.99 10.37
C CYS A 8 1.78 6.36 10.94
N THR A 9 2.03 5.97 12.18
CA THR A 9 3.35 6.13 12.81
C THR A 9 4.35 5.16 12.17
N PRO A 10 5.69 5.42 12.32
CA PRO A 10 6.68 4.48 11.80
C PRO A 10 6.51 3.05 12.34
N GLU A 11 6.07 2.91 13.59
CA GLU A 11 5.82 1.59 14.18
C GLU A 11 4.65 0.89 13.50
N GLU A 12 3.58 1.63 13.23
CA GLU A 12 2.42 1.10 12.52
C GLU A 12 2.79 0.68 11.10
N VAL A 13 3.61 1.49 10.42
CA VAL A 13 4.10 1.16 9.08
C VAL A 13 4.88 -0.15 9.11
N GLN A 14 5.74 -0.35 10.10
CA GLN A 14 6.50 -1.59 10.25
C GLN A 14 5.59 -2.81 10.41
N GLN A 15 4.53 -2.67 11.20
CA GLN A 15 3.56 -3.75 11.40
C GLN A 15 2.78 -4.05 10.13
N ASP A 16 2.52 -3.05 9.31
CA ASP A 16 1.73 -3.19 8.08
C ASP A 16 2.55 -3.63 6.88
N LEU A 17 3.90 -3.57 6.96
CA LEU A 17 4.76 -3.89 5.84
C LEU A 17 4.49 -5.26 5.19
N PRO A 18 4.31 -6.36 5.94
CA PRO A 18 4.04 -7.65 5.33
C PRO A 18 2.78 -7.64 4.46
N GLU A 19 1.73 -6.99 4.91
CA GLU A 19 0.48 -6.88 4.16
C GLU A 19 0.64 -5.96 2.95
N LEU A 20 1.33 -4.84 3.12
CA LEU A 20 1.63 -3.93 2.02
C LEU A 20 2.44 -4.62 0.93
N GLN A 21 3.43 -5.42 1.30
CA GLN A 21 4.23 -6.18 0.35
C GLN A 21 3.40 -7.22 -0.40
N ARG A 22 2.47 -7.88 0.29
CA ARG A 22 1.56 -8.83 -0.34
C ARG A 22 0.67 -8.13 -1.37
N LEU A 23 0.09 -7.00 -1.01
CA LEU A 23 -0.76 -6.22 -1.91
C LEU A 23 0.03 -5.68 -3.09
N ASN A 24 1.26 -5.27 -2.87
CA ASN A 24 2.15 -4.82 -3.94
C ASN A 24 2.43 -5.94 -4.94
N ALA A 25 2.68 -7.16 -4.46
CA ALA A 25 2.90 -8.31 -5.31
C ALA A 25 1.66 -8.62 -6.16
N GLU A 26 0.48 -8.57 -5.55
CA GLU A 26 -0.79 -8.75 -6.26
C GLU A 26 -1.00 -7.67 -7.33
N ALA A 27 -0.69 -6.43 -7.01
CA ALA A 27 -0.82 -5.32 -7.93
C ALA A 27 0.15 -5.42 -9.11
N MET A 28 1.35 -5.97 -8.88
CA MET A 28 2.32 -6.18 -9.95
C MET A 28 1.91 -7.30 -10.90
N GLU A 29 1.19 -8.31 -10.39
CA GLU A 29 0.63 -9.37 -11.23
C GLU A 29 -0.53 -8.85 -12.09
N THR A 30 -1.24 -7.85 -11.58
CA THR A 30 -2.35 -7.19 -12.27
C THR A 30 -2.07 -5.69 -12.31
N GLU A 31 -1.33 -5.22 -13.33
CA GLU A 31 -0.96 -3.81 -13.55
C GLU A 31 -2.14 -2.85 -13.34
N PHE A 32 -3.30 -3.33 -13.59
CA PHE A 32 -4.57 -2.68 -13.51
C PHE A 32 -4.96 -2.21 -12.09
N LEU A 33 -4.49 -2.90 -11.04
CA LEU A 33 -4.89 -2.55 -9.66
C LEU A 33 -4.36 -1.18 -9.23
N TRP A 34 -3.18 -0.80 -9.68
CA TRP A 34 -2.60 0.51 -9.34
C TRP A 34 -3.42 1.66 -9.92
N GLU A 35 -3.91 1.52 -11.14
CA GLU A 35 -4.77 2.52 -11.76
C GLU A 35 -6.12 2.58 -11.04
N PHE A 36 -6.65 1.42 -10.68
CA PHE A 36 -7.94 1.31 -10.03
C PHE A 36 -7.96 1.99 -8.65
N PHE A 37 -6.91 1.80 -7.85
CA PHE A 37 -6.83 2.39 -6.52
C PHE A 37 -6.33 3.83 -6.53
N GLY A 38 -5.89 4.36 -7.66
CA GLY A 38 -5.37 5.72 -7.73
C GLY A 38 -4.17 5.94 -6.83
N GLY A 39 -3.44 4.88 -6.51
CA GLY A 39 -2.28 4.95 -5.63
C GLY A 39 -2.61 4.91 -4.14
N THR A 40 -3.87 4.79 -3.76
CA THR A 40 -4.27 4.72 -2.35
C THR A 40 -4.64 3.28 -1.98
N ILE A 41 -4.06 2.77 -0.92
CA ILE A 41 -4.35 1.44 -0.38
C ILE A 41 -4.96 1.59 1.00
N THR A 42 -6.09 0.91 1.24
CA THR A 42 -6.70 0.81 2.56
C THR A 42 -6.57 -0.63 3.04
N LEU A 43 -5.93 -0.82 4.19
CA LEU A 43 -5.76 -2.13 4.79
C LEU A 43 -6.99 -2.52 5.60
N ASP A 44 -7.11 -3.82 5.93
CA ASP A 44 -8.23 -4.35 6.71
C ASP A 44 -8.32 -3.74 8.11
N ASN A 45 -7.19 -3.26 8.64
CA ASN A 45 -7.15 -2.59 9.95
C ASN A 45 -7.58 -1.12 9.89
N GLY A 46 -7.93 -0.62 8.70
CA GLY A 46 -8.35 0.76 8.51
C GLY A 46 -7.22 1.74 8.19
N HIS A 47 -5.97 1.30 8.22
CA HIS A 47 -4.84 2.16 7.88
C HIS A 47 -4.83 2.45 6.37
N GLN A 48 -4.54 3.70 6.01
CA GLN A 48 -4.48 4.13 4.63
C GLN A 48 -3.07 4.57 4.26
N TYR A 49 -2.65 4.16 3.07
CA TYR A 49 -1.32 4.49 2.54
C TYR A 49 -1.46 5.00 1.12
N GLN A 50 -0.82 6.13 0.84
CA GLN A 50 -0.70 6.60 -0.54
C GLN A 50 0.66 6.14 -1.07
N VAL A 51 0.64 5.35 -2.13
CA VAL A 51 1.84 4.67 -2.65
C VAL A 51 1.98 4.88 -4.15
N THR A 52 3.20 4.64 -4.65
CA THR A 52 3.44 4.54 -6.09
C THR A 52 3.90 3.13 -6.42
N GLY A 53 3.73 2.73 -7.69
CA GLY A 53 4.20 1.44 -8.18
C GLY A 53 5.70 1.39 -8.47
N GLU A 54 6.37 2.51 -8.32
CA GLU A 54 7.82 2.60 -8.60
C GLU A 54 8.66 2.09 -7.46
#